data_9f2de09549f5f70d9bacb1d8932f20de
#
_entry.id   9f2de09549f5f70d9bacb1d8932f20de
#
_cell.length_a   1.000
_cell.length_b   1.000
_cell.length_c   1.000
_cell.angle_alpha   90.00
_cell.angle_beta   90.00
_cell.angle_gamma   90.00
#
_symmetry.space_group_name_H-M   'P 1'
#
loop_
_entity.id
_entity.type
_entity.pdbx_description
1 polymer ?
#
loop_
_entity_poly.entity_id
_entity_poly.type
_entity_poly.pdbx_seq_one_letter_code
_entity_poly.pdbx_strand_id
1 'polypeptide(L)'
;DGSLLKADFARSRPVETVLSGPTASLSGAAFLAGSKSALVADIGGTTTDIAFLQNGTPRLKKNGAFVGGWQTMVEAAEIRTCGLGGDSEVTPLLRSRSGGLTLGPRRAMPLSLLALKWPQIKDHLKAQLALAIPMVTDARFVFPIMPDGVPQWLTRSEIRLAEKAIACGPVQIADIAATQLALRAVDRLISLGLLGLCSFTPTDAAHVTSKFNEFDRDAAVLGAKLLARQRNGSGDNIANTPFLLA
;
A
#
# COMPACT_ATOMS: atom_id res chain seq x y z
N ASP A 1 -19.47 -16.51 -7.74
CA ASP A 1 -20.44 -17.26 -6.95
C ASP A 1 -19.76 -18.24 -5.97
N GLY A 2 -18.47 -18.51 -6.08
CA GLY A 2 -17.71 -19.48 -5.25
C GLY A 2 -17.67 -20.90 -5.83
N SER A 3 -18.20 -21.12 -7.01
CA SER A 3 -18.10 -22.41 -7.70
C SER A 3 -16.70 -22.63 -8.30
N LEU A 4 -16.26 -23.88 -8.38
CA LEU A 4 -15.02 -24.27 -9.02
C LEU A 4 -15.23 -24.40 -10.53
N LEU A 5 -14.34 -23.79 -11.31
CA LEU A 5 -14.36 -23.86 -12.78
C LEU A 5 -13.18 -24.68 -13.31
N LYS A 6 -13.40 -25.41 -14.40
CA LYS A 6 -12.29 -26.05 -15.15
C LYS A 6 -11.43 -24.97 -15.84
N ALA A 7 -10.12 -25.17 -15.87
CA ALA A 7 -9.19 -24.21 -16.45
C ALA A 7 -9.50 -23.81 -17.90
N ASP A 8 -9.92 -24.78 -18.73
CA ASP A 8 -10.27 -24.52 -20.14
C ASP A 8 -11.54 -23.66 -20.27
N PHE A 9 -12.51 -23.84 -19.36
CA PHE A 9 -13.71 -23.00 -19.31
C PHE A 9 -13.34 -21.57 -18.90
N ALA A 10 -12.48 -21.43 -17.87
CA ALA A 10 -11.99 -20.12 -17.42
C ALA A 10 -11.20 -19.37 -18.53
N ARG A 11 -10.43 -20.09 -19.37
CA ARG A 11 -9.74 -19.50 -20.52
C ARG A 11 -10.69 -19.02 -21.60
N SER A 12 -11.77 -19.75 -21.86
CA SER A 12 -12.78 -19.38 -22.88
C SER A 12 -13.71 -18.25 -22.39
N ARG A 13 -13.91 -18.13 -21.09
CA ARG A 13 -14.81 -17.14 -20.46
C ARG A 13 -14.15 -16.47 -19.24
N PRO A 14 -13.12 -15.66 -19.43
CA PRO A 14 -12.36 -15.07 -18.33
C PRO A 14 -13.21 -14.16 -17.42
N VAL A 15 -14.33 -13.62 -17.90
CA VAL A 15 -15.26 -12.82 -17.10
C VAL A 15 -15.84 -13.60 -15.91
N GLU A 16 -15.97 -14.92 -16.00
CA GLU A 16 -16.43 -15.78 -14.92
C GLU A 16 -15.44 -15.88 -13.75
N THR A 17 -14.17 -15.52 -13.98
CA THR A 17 -13.12 -15.51 -12.94
C THR A 17 -13.00 -14.17 -12.21
N VAL A 18 -13.79 -13.18 -12.60
CA VAL A 18 -13.82 -11.88 -11.93
C VAL A 18 -14.26 -12.06 -10.48
N LEU A 19 -13.53 -11.44 -9.53
CA LEU A 19 -13.72 -11.57 -8.09
C LEU A 19 -13.47 -12.99 -7.52
N SER A 20 -12.81 -13.88 -8.25
CA SER A 20 -12.51 -15.25 -7.78
C SER A 20 -11.63 -15.27 -6.52
N GLY A 21 -10.65 -14.38 -6.41
CA GLY A 21 -9.78 -14.25 -5.23
C GLY A 21 -10.57 -13.93 -3.95
N PRO A 22 -11.26 -12.78 -3.88
CA PRO A 22 -12.11 -12.44 -2.74
C PRO A 22 -13.16 -13.50 -2.42
N THR A 23 -13.79 -14.11 -3.44
CA THR A 23 -14.78 -15.17 -3.23
C THR A 23 -14.16 -16.44 -2.62
N ALA A 24 -12.94 -16.80 -3.04
CA ALA A 24 -12.22 -17.92 -2.45
C ALA A 24 -11.85 -17.65 -0.97
N SER A 25 -11.42 -16.43 -0.63
CA SER A 25 -11.17 -16.00 0.75
C SER A 25 -12.43 -16.13 1.62
N LEU A 26 -13.59 -15.72 1.09
CA LEU A 26 -14.88 -15.85 1.79
C LEU A 26 -15.24 -17.32 2.05
N SER A 27 -15.07 -18.18 1.04
CA SER A 27 -15.33 -19.62 1.17
C SER A 27 -14.39 -20.28 2.19
N GLY A 28 -13.10 -19.88 2.16
CA GLY A 28 -12.11 -20.32 3.14
C GLY A 28 -12.44 -19.87 4.55
N ALA A 29 -12.85 -18.62 4.73
CA ALA A 29 -13.26 -18.06 6.02
C ALA A 29 -14.50 -18.80 6.58
N ALA A 30 -15.50 -19.08 5.73
CA ALA A 30 -16.68 -19.88 6.10
C ALA A 30 -16.29 -21.26 6.61
N PHE A 31 -15.40 -21.93 5.88
CA PHE A 31 -14.90 -23.25 6.25
C PHE A 31 -14.15 -23.24 7.59
N LEU A 32 -13.22 -22.30 7.78
CA LEU A 32 -12.40 -22.21 8.99
C LEU A 32 -13.21 -21.80 10.22
N ALA A 33 -14.15 -20.88 10.06
CA ALA A 33 -15.00 -20.40 11.17
C ALA A 33 -16.11 -21.38 11.54
N GLY A 34 -16.46 -22.33 10.67
CA GLY A 34 -17.60 -23.21 10.86
C GLY A 34 -18.94 -22.48 10.97
N SER A 35 -19.00 -21.20 10.59
CA SER A 35 -20.18 -20.36 10.71
C SER A 35 -20.93 -20.30 9.38
N LYS A 36 -22.27 -20.49 9.46
CA LYS A 36 -23.13 -20.36 8.29
C LYS A 36 -23.55 -18.92 7.97
N SER A 37 -23.42 -18.02 8.93
CA SER A 37 -23.75 -16.59 8.72
C SER A 37 -22.73 -15.74 9.44
N ALA A 38 -22.03 -14.88 8.71
CA ALA A 38 -20.97 -14.04 9.23
C ALA A 38 -20.75 -12.82 8.33
N LEU A 39 -20.21 -11.76 8.92
CA LEU A 39 -19.51 -10.69 8.20
C LEU A 39 -18.05 -11.11 8.11
N VAL A 40 -17.52 -11.19 6.90
CA VAL A 40 -16.11 -11.50 6.64
C VAL A 40 -15.42 -10.24 6.18
N ALA A 41 -14.27 -9.94 6.77
CA ALA A 41 -13.36 -8.90 6.31
C ALA A 41 -12.02 -9.57 5.97
N ASP A 42 -11.67 -9.59 4.69
CA ASP A 42 -10.37 -10.02 4.18
C ASP A 42 -9.47 -8.80 4.08
N ILE A 43 -8.50 -8.68 5.00
CA ILE A 43 -7.58 -7.54 5.08
C ILE A 43 -6.26 -7.96 4.44
N GLY A 44 -6.07 -7.55 3.19
CA GLY A 44 -4.85 -7.79 2.44
C GLY A 44 -3.79 -6.70 2.62
N GLY A 45 -2.75 -6.76 1.79
CA GLY A 45 -1.72 -5.72 1.77
C GLY A 45 -2.23 -4.38 1.19
N THR A 46 -3.16 -4.42 0.23
CA THR A 46 -3.58 -3.24 -0.54
C THR A 46 -5.04 -2.87 -0.29
N THR A 47 -5.90 -3.87 -0.11
CA THR A 47 -7.35 -3.72 -0.01
C THR A 47 -7.90 -4.50 1.17
N THR A 48 -9.05 -4.06 1.63
CA THR A 48 -9.91 -4.81 2.54
C THR A 48 -11.20 -5.14 1.79
N ASP A 49 -11.49 -6.42 1.65
CA ASP A 49 -12.71 -6.93 1.03
C ASP A 49 -13.70 -7.36 2.12
N ILE A 50 -14.89 -6.76 2.10
CA ILE A 50 -15.95 -7.02 3.10
C ILE A 50 -17.13 -7.66 2.39
N ALA A 51 -17.61 -8.78 2.92
CA ALA A 51 -18.80 -9.46 2.40
C ALA A 51 -19.58 -10.20 3.48
N PHE A 52 -20.84 -10.48 3.18
CA PHE A 52 -21.72 -11.29 4.01
C PHE A 52 -21.75 -12.74 3.54
N LEU A 53 -21.60 -13.66 4.48
CA LEU A 53 -21.95 -15.05 4.32
C LEU A 53 -23.38 -15.27 4.81
N GLN A 54 -24.16 -15.96 4.01
CA GLN A 54 -25.52 -16.37 4.34
C GLN A 54 -25.70 -17.86 3.99
N ASN A 55 -26.06 -18.67 4.96
CA ASN A 55 -26.17 -20.13 4.79
C ASN A 55 -24.88 -20.82 4.27
N GLY A 56 -23.70 -20.29 4.63
CA GLY A 56 -22.40 -20.84 4.23
C GLY A 56 -21.94 -20.42 2.83
N THR A 57 -22.69 -19.56 2.15
CA THR A 57 -22.35 -19.06 0.80
C THR A 57 -22.27 -17.52 0.81
N PRO A 58 -21.42 -16.94 -0.04
CA PRO A 58 -21.42 -15.50 -0.24
C PRO A 58 -22.76 -15.02 -0.79
N ARG A 59 -23.25 -13.88 -0.30
CA ARG A 59 -24.41 -13.22 -0.88
C ARG A 59 -24.09 -12.81 -2.31
N LEU A 60 -25.00 -13.07 -3.25
CA LEU A 60 -24.81 -12.79 -4.66
C LEU A 60 -25.52 -11.52 -5.10
N LYS A 61 -24.87 -10.77 -5.98
CA LYS A 61 -25.43 -9.62 -6.68
C LYS A 61 -25.88 -10.08 -8.07
N LYS A 62 -27.20 -10.19 -8.28
CA LYS A 62 -27.81 -10.69 -9.53
C LYS A 62 -27.47 -9.83 -10.76
N ASN A 63 -27.26 -8.53 -10.56
CA ASN A 63 -26.96 -7.59 -11.65
C ASN A 63 -25.47 -7.55 -12.02
N GLY A 64 -24.67 -8.50 -11.55
CA GLY A 64 -23.24 -8.57 -11.80
C GLY A 64 -22.40 -7.61 -10.95
N ALA A 65 -21.08 -7.70 -11.09
CA ALA A 65 -20.12 -6.83 -10.43
C ALA A 65 -19.78 -5.62 -11.31
N PHE A 66 -19.41 -4.51 -10.66
CA PHE A 66 -18.86 -3.35 -11.35
C PHE A 66 -17.34 -3.38 -11.24
N VAL A 67 -16.65 -3.56 -12.37
CA VAL A 67 -15.19 -3.72 -12.41
C VAL A 67 -14.58 -2.85 -13.49
N GLY A 68 -13.58 -2.06 -13.14
CA GLY A 68 -12.88 -1.18 -14.10
C GLY A 68 -13.78 -0.18 -14.82
N GLY A 69 -14.87 0.26 -14.20
CA GLY A 69 -15.85 1.17 -14.82
C GLY A 69 -16.96 0.45 -15.62
N TRP A 70 -16.95 -0.88 -15.70
CA TRP A 70 -17.91 -1.66 -16.47
C TRP A 70 -18.72 -2.58 -15.56
N GLN A 71 -20.02 -2.70 -15.86
CA GLN A 71 -20.89 -3.66 -15.20
C GLN A 71 -20.81 -5.01 -15.93
N THR A 72 -20.48 -6.06 -15.18
CA THR A 72 -20.50 -7.43 -15.73
C THR A 72 -21.96 -7.94 -15.74
N MET A 73 -22.28 -8.82 -16.70
CA MET A 73 -23.60 -9.46 -16.77
C MET A 73 -23.62 -10.82 -16.06
N VAL A 74 -22.57 -11.11 -15.29
CA VAL A 74 -22.39 -12.41 -14.60
C VAL A 74 -22.65 -12.22 -13.12
N GLU A 75 -23.43 -13.11 -12.51
CA GLU A 75 -23.64 -13.12 -11.06
C GLU A 75 -22.29 -13.18 -10.34
N ALA A 76 -22.10 -12.29 -9.37
CA ALA A 76 -20.87 -12.20 -8.62
C ALA A 76 -21.16 -12.07 -7.12
N ALA A 77 -20.21 -12.46 -6.28
CA ALA A 77 -20.30 -12.24 -4.85
C ALA A 77 -20.46 -10.73 -4.55
N GLU A 78 -21.38 -10.40 -3.65
CA GLU A 78 -21.58 -9.02 -3.19
C GLU A 78 -20.44 -8.65 -2.23
N ILE A 79 -19.37 -8.10 -2.80
CA ILE A 79 -18.16 -7.71 -2.08
C ILE A 79 -18.04 -6.20 -2.13
N ARG A 80 -17.72 -5.58 -0.98
CA ARG A 80 -17.35 -4.18 -0.86
C ARG A 80 -15.84 -4.11 -0.64
N THR A 81 -15.12 -3.60 -1.62
CA THR A 81 -13.68 -3.38 -1.55
C THR A 81 -13.37 -1.96 -1.09
N CYS A 82 -12.49 -1.83 -0.10
CA CYS A 82 -11.92 -0.56 0.36
C CYS A 82 -10.42 -0.57 0.06
N GLY A 83 -9.88 0.55 -0.45
CA GLY A 83 -8.44 0.71 -0.71
C GLY A 83 -7.63 0.92 0.58
N LEU A 84 -7.79 0.04 1.53
CA LEU A 84 -7.13 0.03 2.84
C LEU A 84 -6.55 -1.36 3.09
N GLY A 85 -5.25 -1.44 3.31
CA GLY A 85 -4.55 -2.68 3.64
C GLY A 85 -3.26 -2.43 4.40
N GLY A 86 -2.58 -3.49 4.81
CA GLY A 86 -1.34 -3.42 5.58
C GLY A 86 -0.20 -2.64 4.91
N ASP A 87 -0.19 -2.61 3.57
CA ASP A 87 0.78 -1.91 2.72
C ASP A 87 0.24 -0.59 2.15
N SER A 88 -0.87 -0.06 2.65
CA SER A 88 -1.37 1.26 2.22
C SER A 88 -0.44 2.37 2.70
N GLU A 89 -0.03 3.28 1.81
CA GLU A 89 0.76 4.44 2.20
C GLU A 89 -0.03 5.30 3.20
N VAL A 90 0.60 5.64 4.32
CA VAL A 90 0.07 6.58 5.31
C VAL A 90 0.64 7.96 5.00
N THR A 91 -0.23 8.92 4.72
CA THR A 91 0.17 10.30 4.43
C THR A 91 -0.49 11.31 5.36
N PRO A 92 0.27 12.32 5.85
CA PRO A 92 -0.30 13.34 6.73
C PRO A 92 -1.12 14.36 5.93
N LEU A 93 -2.22 14.83 6.53
CA LEU A 93 -3.07 15.89 6.00
C LEU A 93 -2.47 17.27 6.33
N LEU A 94 -1.39 17.64 5.64
CA LEU A 94 -0.61 18.85 5.92
C LEU A 94 -1.40 20.16 5.75
N ARG A 95 -2.45 20.18 4.92
CA ARG A 95 -3.30 21.37 4.71
C ARG A 95 -4.49 21.46 5.66
N SER A 96 -4.80 20.39 6.38
CA SER A 96 -5.86 20.38 7.37
C SER A 96 -5.42 21.10 8.65
N ARG A 97 -6.23 22.00 9.19
CA ARG A 97 -5.94 22.68 10.47
C ARG A 97 -5.98 21.70 11.65
N SER A 98 -6.86 20.74 11.60
CA SER A 98 -6.99 19.70 12.64
C SER A 98 -5.95 18.59 12.50
N GLY A 99 -5.11 18.62 11.46
CA GLY A 99 -4.21 17.50 11.15
C GLY A 99 -4.97 16.28 10.66
N GLY A 100 -4.40 15.10 10.92
CA GLY A 100 -4.96 13.81 10.53
C GLY A 100 -4.11 13.07 9.51
N LEU A 101 -4.52 11.85 9.21
CA LEU A 101 -3.85 10.94 8.28
C LEU A 101 -4.82 10.47 7.20
N THR A 102 -4.30 10.18 6.02
CA THR A 102 -5.00 9.43 4.98
C THR A 102 -4.29 8.11 4.74
N LEU A 103 -5.06 7.09 4.40
CA LEU A 103 -4.59 5.75 4.09
C LEU A 103 -4.87 5.44 2.63
N GLY A 104 -3.83 4.97 1.91
CA GLY A 104 -3.96 4.59 0.52
C GLY A 104 -4.45 5.70 -0.42
N PRO A 105 -4.93 5.33 -1.61
CA PRO A 105 -4.98 3.97 -2.18
C PRO A 105 -3.62 3.44 -2.69
N ARG A 106 -2.54 4.26 -2.60
CA ARG A 106 -1.21 3.89 -3.09
C ARG A 106 -0.62 2.78 -2.19
N ARG A 107 -0.11 1.73 -2.83
CA ARG A 107 0.65 0.70 -2.15
C ARG A 107 2.09 1.17 -1.90
N ALA A 108 2.61 0.89 -0.71
CA ALA A 108 4.00 1.12 -0.34
C ALA A 108 4.57 -0.11 0.38
N MET A 109 5.85 -0.38 0.17
CA MET A 109 6.58 -1.34 1.00
C MET A 109 6.72 -0.76 2.41
N PRO A 110 6.45 -1.51 3.48
CA PRO A 110 6.71 -1.06 4.84
C PRO A 110 8.18 -0.69 5.07
N LEU A 111 8.44 0.36 5.84
CA LEU A 111 9.81 0.78 6.22
C LEU A 111 10.53 -0.32 6.99
N SER A 112 9.83 -1.01 7.86
CA SER A 112 10.32 -2.16 8.61
C SER A 112 10.81 -3.30 7.71
N LEU A 113 10.08 -3.60 6.64
CA LEU A 113 10.47 -4.60 5.65
C LEU A 113 11.65 -4.10 4.78
N LEU A 114 11.64 -2.82 4.39
CA LEU A 114 12.76 -2.25 3.64
C LEU A 114 14.05 -2.32 4.46
N ALA A 115 14.03 -1.93 5.72
CA ALA A 115 15.20 -1.96 6.61
C ALA A 115 15.69 -3.37 6.93
N LEU A 116 14.80 -4.37 6.93
CA LEU A 116 15.18 -5.77 7.06
C LEU A 116 16.05 -6.23 5.87
N LYS A 117 15.70 -5.76 4.65
CA LYS A 117 16.46 -6.08 3.43
C LYS A 117 17.70 -5.20 3.24
N TRP A 118 17.63 -3.95 3.67
CA TRP A 118 18.68 -2.92 3.53
C TRP A 118 18.87 -2.19 4.86
N PRO A 119 19.67 -2.73 5.81
CA PRO A 119 19.82 -2.19 7.16
C PRO A 119 20.28 -0.72 7.25
N GLN A 120 21.02 -0.24 6.22
CA GLN A 120 21.46 1.15 6.11
C GLN A 120 20.31 2.18 6.03
N ILE A 121 19.08 1.74 5.73
CA ILE A 121 17.89 2.61 5.72
C ILE A 121 17.66 3.26 7.08
N LYS A 122 17.99 2.58 8.18
CA LYS A 122 17.87 3.14 9.53
C LYS A 122 18.76 4.38 9.73
N ASP A 123 19.94 4.40 9.11
CA ASP A 123 20.84 5.56 9.23
C ASP A 123 20.31 6.77 8.44
N HIS A 124 19.69 6.54 7.28
CA HIS A 124 18.96 7.57 6.56
C HIS A 124 17.79 8.12 7.37
N LEU A 125 16.98 7.26 8.01
CA LEU A 125 15.86 7.71 8.86
C LEU A 125 16.35 8.52 10.07
N LYS A 126 17.46 8.12 10.71
CA LYS A 126 18.08 8.86 11.81
C LYS A 126 18.62 10.22 11.33
N ALA A 127 19.28 10.25 10.17
CA ALA A 127 19.77 11.50 9.58
C ALA A 127 18.62 12.48 9.28
N GLN A 128 17.51 11.98 8.72
CA GLN A 128 16.31 12.79 8.53
C GLN A 128 15.78 13.35 9.86
N LEU A 129 15.71 12.53 10.92
CA LEU A 129 15.27 12.99 12.26
C LEU A 129 16.18 14.05 12.88
N ALA A 130 17.47 14.08 12.53
CA ALA A 130 18.41 15.09 13.01
C ALA A 130 18.20 16.46 12.35
N LEU A 131 17.51 16.54 11.22
CA LEU A 131 17.19 17.81 10.56
C LEU A 131 16.15 18.59 11.38
N ALA A 132 16.36 19.89 11.55
CA ALA A 132 15.47 20.75 12.33
C ALA A 132 14.06 20.90 11.70
N ILE A 133 13.99 20.88 10.36
CA ILE A 133 12.74 21.09 9.61
C ILE A 133 12.31 19.78 9.00
N PRO A 134 11.08 19.31 9.28
CA PRO A 134 10.55 18.11 8.63
C PRO A 134 10.25 18.39 7.15
N MET A 135 10.58 17.41 6.32
CA MET A 135 10.28 17.46 4.88
C MET A 135 9.12 16.50 4.54
N VAL A 136 8.29 16.91 3.59
CA VAL A 136 7.16 16.06 3.10
C VAL A 136 7.65 14.71 2.53
N THR A 137 8.91 14.65 2.13
CA THR A 137 9.57 13.45 1.60
C THR A 137 10.26 12.61 2.68
N ASP A 138 10.21 13.01 3.96
CA ASP A 138 10.76 12.22 5.06
C ASP A 138 10.13 10.82 5.11
N ALA A 139 10.93 9.81 5.43
CA ALA A 139 10.55 8.40 5.49
C ALA A 139 10.01 7.83 4.16
N ARG A 140 10.31 8.47 3.02
CA ARG A 140 9.90 8.01 1.69
C ARG A 140 11.10 7.65 0.83
N PHE A 141 11.10 6.40 0.35
CA PHE A 141 12.16 5.84 -0.49
C PHE A 141 11.55 5.25 -1.76
N VAL A 142 12.36 5.15 -2.80
CA VAL A 142 12.02 4.35 -3.99
C VAL A 142 13.10 3.32 -4.25
N PHE A 143 12.70 2.21 -4.84
CA PHE A 143 13.58 1.11 -5.25
C PHE A 143 13.19 0.61 -6.64
N PRO A 144 14.13 0.08 -7.44
CA PRO A 144 13.85 -0.35 -8.81
C PRO A 144 13.03 -1.66 -8.83
N ILE A 145 12.07 -1.73 -9.77
CA ILE A 145 11.29 -2.95 -10.11
C ILE A 145 11.48 -3.26 -11.61
N MET A 146 12.66 -3.03 -12.15
CA MET A 146 12.96 -3.15 -13.57
C MET A 146 13.95 -4.30 -13.82
N PRO A 147 13.50 -5.57 -13.89
CA PRO A 147 14.38 -6.71 -14.10
C PRO A 147 15.08 -6.65 -15.47
N ASP A 148 14.41 -6.10 -16.49
CA ASP A 148 14.90 -6.02 -17.87
C ASP A 148 15.63 -4.69 -18.16
N GLY A 149 15.95 -3.91 -17.14
CA GLY A 149 16.61 -2.61 -17.27
C GLY A 149 15.66 -1.44 -17.55
N VAL A 150 16.25 -0.27 -17.86
CA VAL A 150 15.49 0.97 -18.05
C VAL A 150 14.85 1.01 -19.45
N PRO A 151 13.51 1.17 -19.56
CA PRO A 151 12.83 1.24 -20.84
C PRO A 151 13.26 2.47 -21.68
N GLN A 152 13.52 2.28 -22.97
CA GLN A 152 14.00 3.32 -23.89
C GLN A 152 12.95 4.40 -24.24
N TRP A 153 11.66 4.11 -24.00
CA TRP A 153 10.57 5.04 -24.28
C TRP A 153 10.36 6.11 -23.19
N LEU A 154 11.11 6.03 -22.10
CA LEU A 154 11.09 7.04 -21.03
C LEU A 154 11.77 8.33 -21.50
N THR A 155 11.38 9.45 -20.88
CA THR A 155 12.07 10.73 -21.07
C THR A 155 13.48 10.69 -20.48
N ARG A 156 14.38 11.56 -20.95
CA ARG A 156 15.75 11.63 -20.45
C ARG A 156 15.83 11.86 -18.92
N SER A 157 14.91 12.63 -18.37
CA SER A 157 14.84 12.86 -16.93
C SER A 157 14.41 11.61 -16.17
N GLU A 158 13.44 10.87 -16.66
CA GLU A 158 12.98 9.61 -16.07
C GLU A 158 14.04 8.51 -16.16
N ILE A 159 14.75 8.41 -17.28
CA ILE A 159 15.88 7.49 -17.43
C ILE A 159 16.95 7.75 -16.36
N ARG A 160 17.36 9.01 -16.15
CA ARG A 160 18.35 9.36 -15.10
C ARG A 160 17.88 8.98 -13.70
N LEU A 161 16.61 9.19 -13.38
CA LEU A 161 16.03 8.82 -12.09
C LEU A 161 16.02 7.28 -11.91
N ALA A 162 15.62 6.56 -12.95
CA ALA A 162 15.58 5.10 -12.96
C ALA A 162 16.99 4.50 -12.84
N GLU A 163 17.97 5.01 -13.59
CA GLU A 163 19.38 4.60 -13.52
C GLU A 163 19.97 4.84 -12.13
N LYS A 164 19.68 6.01 -11.51
CA LYS A 164 20.12 6.31 -10.15
C LYS A 164 19.53 5.34 -9.14
N ALA A 165 18.24 5.00 -9.25
CA ALA A 165 17.59 4.03 -8.38
C ALA A 165 18.18 2.62 -8.56
N ILE A 166 18.55 2.22 -9.79
CA ILE A 166 19.21 0.93 -10.05
C ILE A 166 20.61 0.91 -9.43
N ALA A 167 21.39 1.99 -9.60
CA ALA A 167 22.77 2.04 -9.13
C ALA A 167 22.90 2.09 -7.60
N CYS A 168 21.98 2.80 -6.92
CA CYS A 168 22.05 3.04 -5.47
C CYS A 168 21.21 2.02 -4.66
N GLY A 169 20.32 1.23 -5.29
CA GLY A 169 19.29 0.47 -4.59
C GLY A 169 18.20 1.40 -4.03
N PRO A 170 17.65 1.12 -2.84
CA PRO A 170 16.70 2.03 -2.23
C PRO A 170 17.30 3.41 -1.98
N VAL A 171 16.66 4.46 -2.53
CA VAL A 171 17.14 5.83 -2.47
C VAL A 171 16.03 6.74 -1.93
N GLN A 172 16.42 7.73 -1.10
CA GLN A 172 15.47 8.72 -0.57
C GLN A 172 14.89 9.55 -1.72
N ILE A 173 13.58 9.79 -1.70
CA ILE A 173 12.94 10.64 -2.72
C ILE A 173 13.54 12.04 -2.71
N ALA A 174 13.91 12.58 -1.54
CA ALA A 174 14.57 13.88 -1.41
C ALA A 174 15.88 13.99 -2.21
N ASP A 175 16.65 12.90 -2.30
CA ASP A 175 17.96 12.89 -2.96
C ASP A 175 17.86 12.85 -4.50
N ILE A 176 16.73 12.43 -5.03
CA ILE A 176 16.53 12.30 -6.47
C ILE A 176 15.50 13.27 -7.04
N ALA A 177 14.67 13.86 -6.20
CA ALA A 177 13.54 14.69 -6.63
C ALA A 177 13.49 16.02 -5.86
N ALA A 178 14.50 16.87 -6.07
CA ALA A 178 14.60 18.21 -5.46
C ALA A 178 13.58 19.23 -6.01
N THR A 179 12.92 18.94 -7.14
CA THR A 179 11.96 19.84 -7.78
C THR A 179 10.59 19.17 -7.93
N GLN A 180 9.52 19.97 -8.05
CA GLN A 180 8.17 19.47 -8.30
C GLN A 180 8.08 18.66 -9.60
N LEU A 181 8.85 19.03 -10.62
CA LEU A 181 8.90 18.29 -11.87
C LEU A 181 9.53 16.90 -11.68
N ALA A 182 10.62 16.82 -10.90
CA ALA A 182 11.25 15.55 -10.57
C ALA A 182 10.35 14.66 -9.70
N LEU A 183 9.60 15.24 -8.75
CA LEU A 183 8.60 14.49 -7.96
C LEU A 183 7.52 13.89 -8.85
N ARG A 184 6.99 14.65 -9.83
CA ARG A 184 6.03 14.12 -10.81
C ARG A 184 6.61 12.99 -11.66
N ALA A 185 7.89 13.09 -12.03
CA ALA A 185 8.56 12.02 -12.78
C ALA A 185 8.71 10.75 -11.93
N VAL A 186 9.07 10.87 -10.64
CA VAL A 186 9.09 9.75 -9.69
C VAL A 186 7.70 9.15 -9.54
N ASP A 187 6.67 9.96 -9.32
CA ASP A 187 5.28 9.48 -9.19
C ASP A 187 4.82 8.72 -10.45
N ARG A 188 5.20 9.21 -11.64
CA ARG A 188 4.91 8.53 -12.90
C ARG A 188 5.63 7.18 -12.99
N LEU A 189 6.92 7.11 -12.65
CA LEU A 189 7.68 5.85 -12.63
C LEU A 189 7.08 4.83 -11.66
N ILE A 190 6.59 5.28 -10.50
CA ILE A 190 5.86 4.44 -9.54
C ILE A 190 4.55 3.94 -10.16
N SER A 191 3.76 4.82 -10.78
CA SER A 191 2.47 4.46 -11.39
C SER A 191 2.61 3.49 -12.57
N LEU A 192 3.75 3.52 -13.26
CA LEU A 192 4.12 2.58 -14.33
C LEU A 192 4.66 1.24 -13.79
N GLY A 193 4.82 1.09 -12.47
CA GLY A 193 5.38 -0.11 -11.86
C GLY A 193 6.89 -0.30 -12.10
N LEU A 194 7.60 0.75 -12.52
CA LEU A 194 9.05 0.72 -12.74
C LEU A 194 9.85 1.00 -11.48
N LEU A 195 9.28 1.80 -10.57
CA LEU A 195 9.80 2.02 -9.22
C LEU A 195 8.78 1.56 -8.19
N GLY A 196 9.27 0.90 -7.14
CA GLY A 196 8.51 0.64 -5.93
C GLY A 196 8.61 1.81 -4.97
N LEU A 197 7.51 2.16 -4.32
CA LEU A 197 7.49 3.11 -3.22
C LEU A 197 7.69 2.37 -1.91
N CYS A 198 8.50 2.93 -1.00
CA CYS A 198 8.51 2.58 0.40
C CYS A 198 8.17 3.80 1.24
N SER A 199 7.29 3.62 2.20
CA SER A 199 6.80 4.67 3.10
C SER A 199 6.26 4.04 4.37
N PHE A 200 5.85 4.86 5.34
CA PHE A 200 5.16 4.36 6.52
C PHE A 200 3.79 3.79 6.16
N THR A 201 3.47 2.61 6.73
CA THR A 201 2.26 1.83 6.43
C THR A 201 1.59 1.34 7.72
N PRO A 202 0.33 0.82 7.68
CA PRO A 202 -0.29 0.16 8.83
C PRO A 202 0.51 -1.05 9.34
N THR A 203 1.25 -1.76 8.49
CA THR A 203 2.19 -2.81 8.93
C THR A 203 3.28 -2.25 9.84
N ASP A 204 3.85 -1.07 9.54
CA ASP A 204 4.80 -0.41 10.43
C ASP A 204 4.13 0.01 11.75
N ALA A 205 2.89 0.50 11.71
CA ALA A 205 2.11 0.82 12.91
C ALA A 205 1.92 -0.40 13.82
N ALA A 206 1.67 -1.59 13.25
CA ALA A 206 1.60 -2.84 13.99
C ALA A 206 2.93 -3.20 14.67
N HIS A 207 4.08 -2.92 14.02
CA HIS A 207 5.41 -3.09 14.64
C HIS A 207 5.66 -2.08 15.77
N VAL A 208 5.27 -0.81 15.60
CA VAL A 208 5.39 0.22 16.64
C VAL A 208 4.65 -0.22 17.90
N THR A 209 3.43 -0.73 17.75
CA THR A 209 2.56 -1.20 18.84
C THR A 209 2.87 -2.62 19.32
N SER A 210 3.91 -3.28 18.78
CA SER A 210 4.30 -4.66 19.11
C SER A 210 3.22 -5.73 18.86
N LYS A 211 2.27 -5.43 17.97
CA LYS A 211 1.25 -6.40 17.53
C LYS A 211 1.75 -7.30 16.40
N PHE A 212 2.84 -6.91 15.76
CA PHE A 212 3.54 -7.66 14.72
C PHE A 212 5.05 -7.45 14.87
N ASN A 213 5.88 -8.50 14.73
CA ASN A 213 7.31 -8.44 15.09
C ASN A 213 8.21 -9.20 14.10
N GLU A 214 7.77 -9.41 12.86
CA GLU A 214 8.55 -10.18 11.87
C GLU A 214 9.60 -9.34 11.14
N PHE A 215 9.46 -7.98 11.15
CA PHE A 215 10.36 -7.08 10.45
C PHE A 215 11.12 -6.17 11.42
N ASP A 216 11.86 -5.19 10.91
CA ASP A 216 12.67 -4.25 11.72
C ASP A 216 11.80 -3.22 12.44
N ARG A 217 11.53 -3.46 13.73
CA ARG A 217 10.74 -2.56 14.57
C ARG A 217 11.37 -1.17 14.74
N ASP A 218 12.72 -1.08 14.79
CA ASP A 218 13.39 0.22 14.98
C ASP A 218 13.14 1.15 13.80
N ALA A 219 13.16 0.61 12.56
CA ALA A 219 12.82 1.37 11.36
C ALA A 219 11.36 1.85 11.38
N ALA A 220 10.42 1.00 11.83
CA ALA A 220 9.02 1.40 12.00
C ALA A 220 8.88 2.55 12.99
N VAL A 221 9.55 2.48 14.15
CA VAL A 221 9.53 3.54 15.17
C VAL A 221 10.16 4.84 14.64
N LEU A 222 11.27 4.76 13.90
CA LEU A 222 11.90 5.92 13.27
C LEU A 222 10.96 6.58 12.24
N GLY A 223 10.29 5.77 11.40
CA GLY A 223 9.30 6.24 10.44
C GLY A 223 8.11 6.93 11.12
N ALA A 224 7.58 6.33 12.19
CA ALA A 224 6.50 6.93 12.97
C ALA A 224 6.91 8.27 13.60
N LYS A 225 8.15 8.41 14.11
CA LYS A 225 8.68 9.67 14.62
C LYS A 225 8.76 10.74 13.52
N LEU A 226 9.21 10.37 12.32
CA LEU A 226 9.28 11.28 11.17
C LEU A 226 7.89 11.74 10.71
N LEU A 227 6.91 10.86 10.73
CA LEU A 227 5.54 11.20 10.39
C LEU A 227 4.89 12.07 11.48
N ALA A 228 5.09 11.75 12.77
CA ALA A 228 4.53 12.48 13.91
C ALA A 228 4.96 13.96 13.93
N ARG A 229 6.21 14.27 13.59
CA ARG A 229 6.76 15.62 13.59
C ARG A 229 6.34 16.46 12.38
N GLN A 230 5.68 15.89 11.36
CA GLN A 230 5.14 16.66 10.24
C GLN A 230 4.17 17.73 10.76
N ARG A 231 4.09 18.87 10.05
CA ARG A 231 3.26 20.00 10.47
C ARG A 231 1.91 20.00 9.75
N ASN A 232 0.85 20.20 10.51
CA ASN A 232 -0.49 20.43 9.97
C ASN A 232 -0.64 21.89 9.43
N GLY A 233 -1.82 22.23 8.92
CA GLY A 233 -2.11 23.57 8.39
C GLY A 233 -2.11 24.70 9.45
N SER A 234 -2.10 24.36 10.75
CA SER A 234 -1.92 25.31 11.86
C SER A 234 -0.49 25.41 12.36
N GLY A 235 0.44 24.60 11.83
CA GLY A 235 1.82 24.56 12.24
C GLY A 235 2.12 23.62 13.41
N ASP A 236 1.12 22.88 13.90
CA ASP A 236 1.27 21.91 14.97
C ASP A 236 1.77 20.56 14.43
N ASN A 237 2.41 19.77 15.29
CA ASN A 237 2.77 18.41 14.94
C ASN A 237 1.54 17.56 14.65
N ILE A 238 1.63 16.62 13.69
CA ILE A 238 0.55 15.66 13.41
C ILE A 238 0.23 14.82 14.64
N ALA A 239 1.26 14.41 15.40
CA ALA A 239 1.09 13.75 16.69
C ALA A 239 2.23 14.10 17.64
N ASN A 240 1.94 14.07 18.96
CA ASN A 240 2.94 14.37 19.99
C ASN A 240 3.88 13.19 20.25
N THR A 241 3.44 11.97 19.94
CA THR A 241 4.25 10.76 20.08
C THR A 241 4.01 9.82 18.91
N PRO A 242 5.01 8.98 18.54
CA PRO A 242 4.84 8.01 17.46
C PRO A 242 3.75 6.96 17.76
N PHE A 243 3.47 6.69 19.03
CA PHE A 243 2.42 5.73 19.45
C PHE A 243 0.99 6.27 19.21
N LEU A 244 0.80 7.58 19.12
CA LEU A 244 -0.51 8.16 18.78
C LEU A 244 -0.83 8.06 17.28
N LEU A 245 0.14 7.71 16.46
CA LEU A 245 -0.03 7.47 15.01
C LEU A 245 -0.34 6.01 14.70
N ALA A 246 0.11 5.09 15.54
CA ALA A 246 0.00 3.65 15.36
C ALA A 246 -1.25 3.07 16.05
#